data_8ca763a17de763fbf4dd489248a74e32
#
_entry.id   8ca763a17de763fbf4dd489248a74e32
#
_cell.length_a   1.000
_cell.length_b   1.000
_cell.length_c   1.000
_cell.angle_alpha   90.00
_cell.angle_beta   90.00
_cell.angle_gamma   90.00
#
_symmetry.space_group_name_H-M   'P 1'
#
loop_
_entity.id
_entity.type
_entity.pdbx_description
1 polymer ?
#
loop_
_entity_poly.entity_id
_entity_poly.type
_entity_poly.pdbx_seq_one_letter_code
_entity_poly.pdbx_strand_id
1 'polypeptide(L)'
;MIIDLRSDTVTKPTPGMLEAMMKAEVGDDVFGEDPTIKKLEEKCAQLLGMEAAVFCPSGTMTNQIGIKILTQPFEEVICYKGAHIYKYEGGGLA
;
A
#
# COMPACT_ATOMS: atom_id res chain seq x y z
N MET A 1 -6.42 -6.12 -30.03
CA MET A 1 -6.16 -5.56 -28.66
C MET A 1 -6.24 -6.71 -27.68
N ILE A 2 -5.20 -6.94 -26.88
CA ILE A 2 -5.20 -7.99 -25.83
C ILE A 2 -5.66 -7.32 -24.53
N ILE A 3 -6.72 -7.87 -23.94
CA ILE A 3 -7.22 -7.46 -22.61
C ILE A 3 -6.70 -8.49 -21.62
N ASP A 4 -5.81 -8.06 -20.70
CA ASP A 4 -5.18 -8.93 -19.71
C ASP A 4 -5.76 -8.63 -18.33
N LEU A 5 -6.48 -9.60 -17.77
CA LEU A 5 -7.13 -9.49 -16.46
C LEU A 5 -6.49 -10.39 -15.39
N ARG A 6 -5.24 -10.86 -15.61
CA ARG A 6 -4.55 -11.76 -14.65
C ARG A 6 -4.30 -11.12 -13.30
N SER A 7 -3.90 -9.86 -13.28
CA SER A 7 -3.49 -9.13 -12.07
C SER A 7 -3.45 -7.64 -12.35
N ASP A 8 -3.66 -6.83 -11.34
CA ASP A 8 -3.40 -5.40 -11.36
C ASP A 8 -1.94 -5.08 -11.69
N THR A 9 -1.00 -5.94 -11.31
CA THR A 9 0.44 -5.77 -11.55
C THR A 9 0.85 -5.75 -13.02
N VAL A 10 0.02 -6.22 -13.95
CA VAL A 10 0.30 -6.15 -15.39
C VAL A 10 -0.19 -4.84 -16.03
N THR A 11 -0.88 -4.00 -15.28
CA THR A 11 -1.35 -2.70 -15.77
C THR A 11 -0.19 -1.72 -15.90
N LYS A 12 -0.30 -0.82 -16.87
CA LYS A 12 0.70 0.23 -17.11
C LYS A 12 0.09 1.59 -16.82
N PRO A 13 0.89 2.54 -16.34
CA PRO A 13 0.41 3.90 -16.15
C PRO A 13 -0.03 4.51 -17.49
N THR A 14 -1.09 5.29 -17.44
CA THR A 14 -1.52 6.09 -18.61
C THR A 14 -0.55 7.26 -18.85
N PRO A 15 -0.55 7.88 -20.05
CA PRO A 15 0.25 9.07 -20.29
C PRO A 15 0.03 10.19 -19.26
N GLY A 16 -1.22 10.42 -18.85
CA GLY A 16 -1.54 11.41 -17.82
C GLY A 16 -0.98 11.06 -16.43
N MET A 17 -0.94 9.77 -16.07
CA MET A 17 -0.28 9.32 -14.85
C MET A 17 1.22 9.56 -14.89
N LEU A 18 1.88 9.26 -16.02
CA LEU A 18 3.31 9.50 -16.19
C LEU A 18 3.63 11.01 -16.12
N GLU A 19 2.81 11.84 -16.73
CA GLU A 19 2.97 13.29 -16.67
C GLU A 19 2.80 13.82 -15.23
N ALA A 20 1.80 13.32 -14.50
CA ALA A 20 1.58 13.67 -13.10
C ALA A 20 2.76 13.27 -12.21
N MET A 21 3.32 12.07 -12.43
CA MET A 21 4.51 11.60 -11.70
C MET A 21 5.72 12.49 -11.97
N MET A 22 5.95 12.89 -13.22
CA MET A 22 7.07 13.74 -13.60
C MET A 22 6.96 15.18 -13.06
N LYS A 23 5.76 15.65 -12.81
CA LYS A 23 5.48 17.00 -12.28
C LYS A 23 5.23 17.02 -10.77
N ALA A 24 5.23 15.85 -10.12
CA ALA A 24 4.95 15.77 -8.70
C ALA A 24 6.01 16.53 -7.91
N GLU A 25 5.57 17.36 -6.98
CA GLU A 25 6.43 17.95 -5.97
C GLU A 25 6.77 16.86 -4.95
N VAL A 26 8.05 16.71 -4.66
CA VAL A 26 8.56 15.69 -3.74
C VAL A 26 9.35 16.33 -2.61
N GLY A 27 9.41 15.65 -1.48
CA GLY A 27 10.15 16.08 -0.29
C GLY A 27 10.61 14.88 0.52
N ASP A 28 11.27 15.15 1.65
CA ASP A 28 11.74 14.09 2.55
C ASP A 28 10.58 13.56 3.40
N ASP A 29 10.11 12.37 3.05
CA ASP A 29 8.99 11.72 3.74
C ASP A 29 9.32 11.31 5.18
N VAL A 30 10.60 11.09 5.50
CA VAL A 30 11.04 10.77 6.89
C VAL A 30 10.68 11.91 7.85
N PHE A 31 10.75 13.16 7.39
CA PHE A 31 10.34 14.34 8.14
C PHE A 31 8.92 14.80 7.82
N GLY A 32 8.19 14.04 7.02
CA GLY A 32 6.85 14.41 6.59
C GLY A 32 6.83 15.66 5.71
N GLU A 33 7.83 15.86 4.87
CA GLU A 33 7.96 17.04 4.02
C GLU A 33 7.51 16.80 2.57
N ASP A 34 7.13 15.56 2.21
CA ASP A 34 6.62 15.26 0.87
C ASP A 34 5.15 15.69 0.72
N PRO A 35 4.87 16.73 -0.08
CA PRO A 35 3.51 17.24 -0.21
C PRO A 35 2.61 16.32 -1.03
N THR A 36 3.17 15.52 -1.93
CA THR A 36 2.41 14.59 -2.77
C THR A 36 1.93 13.39 -1.97
N ILE A 37 2.77 12.85 -1.08
CA ILE A 37 2.37 11.78 -0.15
C ILE A 37 1.29 12.27 0.80
N LYS A 38 1.44 13.46 1.40
CA LYS A 38 0.41 14.05 2.27
C LYS A 38 -0.94 14.19 1.57
N LYS A 39 -0.96 14.71 0.35
CA LYS A 39 -2.19 14.81 -0.45
C LYS A 39 -2.83 13.45 -0.74
N LEU A 40 -2.02 12.42 -0.96
CA LEU A 40 -2.52 11.06 -1.17
C LEU A 40 -3.19 10.53 0.09
N GLU A 41 -2.52 10.65 1.24
CA GLU A 41 -3.04 10.20 2.54
C GLU A 41 -4.34 10.91 2.91
N GLU A 42 -4.37 12.23 2.82
CA GLU A 42 -5.58 13.03 3.06
C GLU A 42 -6.73 12.63 2.13
N LYS A 43 -6.45 12.45 0.84
CA LYS A 43 -7.46 12.03 -0.13
C LYS A 43 -8.00 10.65 0.17
N CYS A 44 -7.15 9.70 0.54
CA CYS A 44 -7.58 8.35 0.91
C CYS A 44 -8.42 8.36 2.19
N ALA A 45 -8.00 9.09 3.22
CA ALA A 45 -8.75 9.24 4.46
C ALA A 45 -10.15 9.81 4.19
N GLN A 46 -10.24 10.90 3.42
CA GLN A 46 -11.52 11.52 3.05
C GLN A 46 -12.41 10.59 2.24
N LEU A 47 -11.86 9.90 1.24
CA LEU A 47 -12.60 9.00 0.36
C LEU A 47 -13.23 7.83 1.13
N LEU A 48 -12.53 7.34 2.15
CA LEU A 48 -12.95 6.20 2.95
C LEU A 48 -13.64 6.59 4.26
N GLY A 49 -13.77 7.88 4.54
CA GLY A 49 -14.37 8.38 5.78
C GLY A 49 -13.60 8.02 7.03
N MET A 50 -12.27 7.92 6.91
CA MET A 50 -11.35 7.58 8.00
C MET A 50 -10.69 8.84 8.57
N GLU A 51 -10.24 8.75 9.83
CA GLU A 51 -9.54 9.84 10.51
C GLU A 51 -8.19 10.15 9.85
N ALA A 52 -7.48 9.12 9.42
CA ALA A 52 -6.18 9.22 8.79
C ALA A 52 -5.92 8.07 7.82
N ALA A 53 -4.89 8.21 7.00
CA ALA A 53 -4.33 7.15 6.18
C ALA A 53 -2.81 7.24 6.22
N VAL A 54 -2.14 6.13 5.94
CA VAL A 54 -0.68 6.08 5.83
C VAL A 54 -0.29 5.48 4.49
N PHE A 55 0.64 6.12 3.80
CA PHE A 55 1.23 5.58 2.59
C PHE A 55 2.25 4.48 2.92
N CYS A 56 2.14 3.36 2.21
CA CYS A 56 3.12 2.28 2.27
C CYS A 56 3.63 1.98 0.86
N PRO A 57 4.95 1.87 0.64
CA PRO A 57 5.53 1.64 -0.68
C PRO A 57 5.24 0.24 -1.25
N SER A 58 4.68 -0.66 -0.47
CA SER A 58 4.27 -2.00 -0.94
C SER A 58 3.05 -2.53 -0.20
N GLY A 59 2.27 -3.39 -0.87
CA GLY A 59 1.18 -4.12 -0.25
C GLY A 59 1.64 -5.08 0.86
N THR A 60 2.83 -5.64 0.74
CA THR A 60 3.45 -6.45 1.80
C THR A 60 3.63 -5.64 3.08
N MET A 61 4.16 -4.43 2.99
CA MET A 61 4.30 -3.54 4.16
C MET A 61 2.94 -3.20 4.77
N THR A 62 1.94 -2.90 3.94
CA THR A 62 0.58 -2.62 4.40
C THR A 62 -0.02 -3.80 5.17
N ASN A 63 0.11 -5.01 4.63
CA ASN A 63 -0.37 -6.22 5.29
C ASN A 63 0.34 -6.47 6.62
N GLN A 64 1.67 -6.34 6.65
CA GLN A 64 2.46 -6.53 7.87
C GLN A 64 2.05 -5.54 8.97
N ILE A 65 1.93 -4.26 8.63
CA ILE A 65 1.49 -3.23 9.57
C ILE A 65 0.06 -3.53 10.04
N GLY A 66 -0.87 -3.78 9.11
CA GLY A 66 -2.29 -4.02 9.43
C GLY A 66 -2.48 -5.20 10.39
N ILE A 67 -1.75 -6.30 10.19
CA ILE A 67 -1.81 -7.45 11.08
C ILE A 67 -1.13 -7.14 12.41
N LYS A 68 0.06 -6.50 12.37
CA LYS A 68 0.83 -6.20 13.58
C LYS A 68 0.11 -5.30 14.57
N ILE A 69 -0.66 -4.32 14.09
CA ILE A 69 -1.45 -3.44 14.99
C ILE A 69 -2.67 -4.14 15.61
N LEU A 70 -3.10 -5.26 15.03
CA LEU A 70 -4.26 -6.03 15.49
C LEU A 70 -3.87 -7.25 16.33
N THR A 71 -2.58 -7.55 16.49
CA THR A 71 -2.09 -8.73 17.17
C THR A 71 -1.01 -8.38 18.19
N GLN A 72 -0.87 -9.24 19.20
CA GLN A 72 0.21 -9.19 20.19
C GLN A 72 1.15 -10.38 20.02
N PRO A 73 2.40 -10.32 20.54
CA PRO A 73 3.28 -11.48 20.57
C PRO A 73 2.58 -12.71 21.20
N PHE A 74 2.78 -13.87 20.60
CA PHE A 74 2.18 -15.16 20.98
C PHE A 74 0.70 -15.35 20.62
N GLU A 75 0.09 -14.42 19.90
CA GLU A 75 -1.23 -14.63 19.28
C GLU A 75 -1.10 -15.33 17.94
N GLU A 76 -2.19 -15.92 17.48
CA GLU A 76 -2.26 -16.65 16.22
C GLU A 76 -3.09 -15.91 15.18
N VAL A 77 -2.66 -15.98 13.92
CA VAL A 77 -3.40 -15.47 12.78
C VAL A 77 -3.95 -16.62 11.95
N ILE A 78 -5.26 -16.76 11.90
CA ILE A 78 -5.92 -17.79 11.08
C ILE A 78 -6.08 -17.25 9.66
N CYS A 79 -5.47 -17.93 8.68
CA CYS A 79 -5.59 -17.57 7.28
C CYS A 79 -5.66 -18.81 6.37
N TYR A 80 -6.09 -18.57 5.13
CA TYR A 80 -6.05 -19.63 4.12
C TYR A 80 -4.60 -20.01 3.79
N LYS A 81 -4.30 -21.30 3.66
CA LYS A 81 -2.95 -21.83 3.37
C LYS A 81 -2.30 -21.30 2.07
N GLY A 82 -3.08 -20.73 1.17
CA GLY A 82 -2.63 -20.11 -0.06
C GLY A 82 -2.60 -18.57 0.03
N ALA A 83 -2.92 -17.99 1.18
CA ALA A 83 -2.93 -16.54 1.35
C ALA A 83 -1.55 -15.91 1.08
N HIS A 84 -1.55 -14.72 0.51
CA HIS A 84 -0.33 -13.99 0.17
C HIS A 84 0.52 -13.73 1.43
N ILE A 85 -0.11 -13.34 2.54
CA ILE A 85 0.53 -13.08 3.83
C ILE A 85 1.27 -14.31 4.38
N TYR A 86 0.81 -15.51 4.04
CA TYR A 86 1.45 -16.76 4.48
C TYR A 86 2.58 -17.22 3.53
N LYS A 87 2.37 -17.10 2.20
CA LYS A 87 3.28 -17.68 1.22
C LYS A 87 4.34 -16.76 0.64
N TYR A 88 4.03 -15.46 0.52
CA TYR A 88 4.78 -14.57 -0.35
C TYR A 88 5.34 -13.33 0.36
N GLU A 89 5.20 -13.24 1.68
CA GLU A 89 5.65 -12.08 2.45
C GLU A 89 6.85 -12.37 3.37
N GLY A 90 7.65 -13.38 3.00
CA GLY A 90 8.93 -13.65 3.66
C GLY A 90 8.85 -14.11 5.12
N GLY A 91 7.67 -14.58 5.57
CA GLY A 91 7.48 -14.97 6.97
C GLY A 91 7.41 -13.79 7.94
N GLY A 92 7.11 -12.58 7.46
CA GLY A 92 7.11 -11.36 8.27
C GLY A 92 6.08 -11.34 9.41
N LEU A 93 5.16 -12.33 9.44
CA LEU A 93 4.20 -12.52 10.53
C LEU A 93 4.67 -13.52 11.60
N ALA A 94 5.82 -14.17 11.40
CA ALA A 94 6.35 -15.19 12.33
C ALA A 94 7.08 -14.56 13.51
#